data_c882c879c4bfc27641981da5ca10e12d
#
_entry.id   c882c879c4bfc27641981da5ca10e12d
#
_cell.length_a   1.000
_cell.length_b   1.000
_cell.length_c   1.000
_cell.angle_alpha   90.00
_cell.angle_beta   90.00
_cell.angle_gamma   90.00
#
_symmetry.space_group_name_H-M   'P 1'
#
loop_
_entity.id
_entity.type
_entity.pdbx_description
1 polymer ?
#
loop_
_entity_poly.entity_id
_entity_poly.type
_entity_poly.pdbx_seq_one_letter_code
_entity_poly.pdbx_strand_id
1 'polypeptide(L)'
;SDIIRYFFIMRGANSHLDFDLDLAKDESEKNPVYYLQYANARISNLLARYDKEISNEGKIDLTLLKEKDEIALAKLLSEFPNKMDEVLNSLEPRKIATYLEEVAAAYHKFYGNHKVIDKENLALSSSRKKLCEATKIILKNGLSILGISAPERM
;
A
#
# COMPACT_ATOMS: atom_id res chain seq x y z
N SER A 1 -0.79 14.84 14.26
CA SER A 1 -1.63 15.09 13.23
C SER A 1 -2.15 13.90 12.43
N ASP A 2 -1.41 13.18 11.61
CA ASP A 2 -1.89 12.04 10.81
C ASP A 2 -2.45 10.91 11.67
N ILE A 3 -1.75 10.55 12.73
CA ILE A 3 -2.13 9.53 13.68
C ILE A 3 -3.47 9.87 14.34
N ILE A 4 -3.62 11.09 14.84
CA ILE A 4 -4.87 11.54 15.48
C ILE A 4 -6.03 11.45 14.47
N ARG A 5 -5.81 11.91 13.23
CA ARG A 5 -6.81 11.85 12.16
C ARG A 5 -7.23 10.42 11.86
N TYR A 6 -6.27 9.51 11.74
CA TYR A 6 -6.54 8.10 11.49
C TYR A 6 -7.40 7.47 12.59
N PHE A 7 -7.03 7.69 13.85
CA PHE A 7 -7.79 7.17 14.98
C PHE A 7 -9.22 7.72 15.01
N PHE A 8 -9.43 9.00 14.64
CA PHE A 8 -10.77 9.54 14.49
C PHE A 8 -11.55 8.89 13.35
N ILE A 9 -10.92 8.65 12.20
CA ILE A 9 -11.53 8.01 11.03
C ILE A 9 -11.97 6.58 11.35
N MET A 10 -11.15 5.83 12.08
CA MET A 10 -11.43 4.43 12.43
C MET A 10 -12.61 4.28 13.39
N ARG A 11 -13.09 5.37 14.00
CA ARG A 11 -14.24 5.31 14.91
C ARG A 11 -15.56 5.25 14.19
N GLY A 12 -16.47 4.43 14.72
CA GLY A 12 -17.90 4.56 14.42
C GLY A 12 -18.50 5.79 15.14
N ALA A 13 -19.53 6.38 14.56
CA ALA A 13 -20.17 7.60 15.05
C ALA A 13 -20.63 7.53 16.52
N ASN A 14 -20.83 6.34 17.06
CA ASN A 14 -21.41 6.10 18.41
C ASN A 14 -20.44 5.42 19.40
N SER A 15 -19.11 5.37 19.12
CA SER A 15 -18.15 4.73 20.00
C SER A 15 -17.36 5.74 20.84
N HIS A 16 -17.06 5.41 22.13
CA HIS A 16 -16.16 6.22 22.96
C HIS A 16 -14.72 6.13 22.46
N LEU A 17 -13.93 7.21 22.65
CA LEU A 17 -12.53 7.26 22.26
C LEU A 17 -11.64 6.88 23.44
N ASP A 18 -11.13 5.68 23.43
CA ASP A 18 -9.92 5.38 24.17
C ASP A 18 -8.73 5.61 23.22
N PHE A 19 -8.07 6.75 23.40
CA PHE A 19 -6.91 7.10 22.60
C PHE A 19 -5.65 6.57 23.30
N ASP A 20 -5.09 5.50 22.73
CA ASP A 20 -3.84 4.91 23.20
C ASP A 20 -2.66 5.78 22.72
N LEU A 21 -2.11 6.57 23.65
CA LEU A 21 -0.98 7.45 23.40
C LEU A 21 0.31 6.68 23.14
N ASP A 22 0.48 5.49 23.69
CA ASP A 22 1.67 4.68 23.53
C ASP A 22 1.66 4.05 22.13
N LEU A 23 0.51 3.52 21.71
CA LEU A 23 0.33 3.05 20.32
C LEU A 23 0.51 4.20 19.31
N ALA A 24 0.02 5.40 19.63
CA ALA A 24 0.16 6.55 18.75
C ALA A 24 1.61 7.03 18.56
N LYS A 25 2.50 6.73 19.51
CA LYS A 25 3.93 7.05 19.46
C LYS A 25 4.79 5.89 18.95
N ASP A 26 4.19 4.72 18.77
CA ASP A 26 4.91 3.52 18.32
C ASP A 26 5.29 3.66 16.84
N GLU A 27 6.60 3.61 16.55
CA GLU A 27 7.17 3.61 15.20
C GLU A 27 7.39 2.18 14.70
N SER A 28 6.43 1.30 14.94
CA SER A 28 6.44 -0.08 14.48
C SER A 28 5.17 -0.44 13.72
N GLU A 29 5.14 -1.67 13.19
CA GLU A 29 3.97 -2.22 12.47
C GLU A 29 2.69 -2.30 13.33
N LYS A 30 2.79 -2.09 14.64
CA LYS A 30 1.63 -2.02 15.54
C LYS A 30 0.83 -0.74 15.34
N ASN A 31 1.49 0.34 14.93
CA ASN A 31 0.83 1.60 14.59
C ASN A 31 0.35 1.55 13.14
N PRO A 32 -0.97 1.52 12.88
CA PRO A 32 -1.49 1.37 11.53
C PRO A 32 -1.12 2.52 10.59
N VAL A 33 -0.97 3.74 11.09
CA VAL A 33 -0.52 4.88 10.28
C VAL A 33 0.92 4.68 9.85
N TYR A 34 1.79 4.34 10.80
CA TYR A 34 3.19 4.03 10.51
C TYR A 34 3.31 2.89 9.49
N TYR A 35 2.52 1.83 9.68
CA TYR A 35 2.50 0.67 8.77
C TYR A 35 2.16 1.05 7.32
N LEU A 36 1.13 1.87 7.12
CA LEU A 36 0.73 2.35 5.79
C LEU A 36 1.77 3.28 5.17
N GLN A 37 2.30 4.22 5.95
CA GLN A 37 3.33 5.16 5.51
C GLN A 37 4.63 4.42 5.18
N TYR A 38 5.01 3.43 6.01
CA TYR A 38 6.17 2.59 5.78
C TYR A 38 6.04 1.76 4.49
N ALA A 39 4.86 1.22 4.19
CA ALA A 39 4.62 0.53 2.93
C ALA A 39 4.88 1.44 1.73
N ASN A 40 4.38 2.68 1.74
CA ASN A 40 4.62 3.67 0.69
C ASN A 40 6.11 4.04 0.55
N ALA A 41 6.80 4.29 1.66
CA ALA A 41 8.23 4.62 1.68
C ALA A 41 9.07 3.43 1.15
N ARG A 42 8.74 2.21 1.55
CA ARG A 42 9.42 0.99 1.10
C ARG A 42 9.28 0.78 -0.41
N ILE A 43 8.08 0.99 -0.97
CA ILE A 43 7.88 0.93 -2.43
C ILE A 43 8.71 2.02 -3.12
N SER A 44 8.71 3.24 -2.60
CA SER A 44 9.47 4.36 -3.17
C SER A 44 10.96 4.05 -3.22
N ASN A 45 11.53 3.50 -2.15
CA ASN A 45 12.92 3.06 -2.09
C ASN A 45 13.21 1.92 -3.08
N LEU A 46 12.29 0.96 -3.19
CA LEU A 46 12.42 -0.16 -4.15
C LEU A 46 12.46 0.35 -5.59
N LEU A 47 11.55 1.24 -5.97
CA LEU A 47 11.48 1.80 -7.31
C LEU A 47 12.73 2.62 -7.64
N ALA A 48 13.22 3.44 -6.71
CA ALA A 48 14.45 4.20 -6.87
C ALA A 48 15.69 3.29 -7.03
N ARG A 49 15.73 2.15 -6.34
CA ARG A 49 16.77 1.14 -6.53
C ARG A 49 16.64 0.46 -7.89
N TYR A 50 15.41 0.10 -8.29
CA TYR A 50 15.15 -0.51 -9.58
C TYR A 50 15.70 0.35 -10.71
N ASP A 51 15.41 1.64 -10.72
CA ASP A 51 15.84 2.58 -11.76
C ASP A 51 17.38 2.75 -11.81
N LYS A 52 18.08 2.55 -10.67
CA LYS A 52 19.55 2.55 -10.61
C LYS A 52 20.18 1.25 -11.08
N GLU A 53 19.54 0.10 -10.79
CA GLU A 53 20.11 -1.21 -11.03
C GLU A 53 19.76 -1.79 -12.40
N ILE A 54 18.64 -1.38 -12.97
CA ILE A 54 18.13 -1.86 -14.29
C ILE A 54 18.21 -0.70 -15.29
N SER A 55 19.26 -0.71 -16.11
CA SER A 55 19.46 0.29 -17.16
C SER A 55 18.57 0.10 -18.38
N ASN A 56 18.20 -1.16 -18.69
CA ASN A 56 17.33 -1.52 -19.79
C ASN A 56 16.15 -2.32 -19.24
N GLU A 57 14.97 -1.72 -19.22
CA GLU A 57 13.77 -2.42 -18.78
C GLU A 57 13.37 -3.50 -19.80
N GLY A 58 12.93 -4.64 -19.30
CA GLY A 58 12.32 -5.68 -20.12
C GLY A 58 10.91 -5.24 -20.59
N LYS A 59 10.42 -5.90 -21.62
CA LYS A 59 9.03 -5.72 -22.06
C LYS A 59 8.09 -6.11 -20.91
N ILE A 60 7.19 -5.20 -20.56
CA ILE A 60 6.17 -5.48 -19.54
C ILE A 60 5.18 -6.49 -20.13
N ASP A 61 5.04 -7.61 -19.45
CA ASP A 61 4.07 -8.65 -19.75
C ASP A 61 3.42 -9.12 -18.43
N LEU A 62 2.25 -8.61 -18.15
CA LEU A 62 1.52 -8.91 -16.90
C LEU A 62 1.06 -10.38 -16.81
N THR A 63 1.08 -11.12 -17.92
CA THR A 63 0.77 -12.57 -17.91
C THR A 63 1.87 -13.40 -17.24
N LEU A 64 3.05 -12.80 -17.00
CA LEU A 64 4.14 -13.42 -16.25
C LEU A 64 3.89 -13.39 -14.73
N LEU A 65 2.97 -12.57 -14.24
CA LEU A 65 2.57 -12.51 -12.84
C LEU A 65 1.64 -13.69 -12.51
N LYS A 66 2.23 -14.85 -12.21
CA LYS A 66 1.50 -16.12 -11.99
C LYS A 66 1.50 -16.58 -10.55
N GLU A 67 2.34 -16.01 -9.73
CA GLU A 67 2.46 -16.39 -8.34
C GLU A 67 1.21 -15.97 -7.55
N LYS A 68 0.87 -16.77 -6.54
CA LYS A 68 -0.35 -16.56 -5.75
C LYS A 68 -0.39 -15.17 -5.12
N ASP A 69 0.74 -14.69 -4.61
CA ASP A 69 0.82 -13.39 -3.95
C ASP A 69 0.73 -12.22 -4.96
N GLU A 70 1.27 -12.40 -6.19
CA GLU A 70 1.15 -11.42 -7.28
C GLU A 70 -0.30 -11.26 -7.72
N ILE A 71 -0.99 -12.38 -7.93
CA ILE A 71 -2.41 -12.40 -8.33
C ILE A 71 -3.29 -11.83 -7.22
N ALA A 72 -3.04 -12.19 -5.96
CA ALA A 72 -3.79 -11.67 -4.83
C ALA A 72 -3.66 -10.15 -4.69
N LEU A 73 -2.44 -9.63 -4.81
CA LEU A 73 -2.20 -8.18 -4.78
C LEU A 73 -2.87 -7.49 -5.97
N ALA A 74 -2.71 -8.00 -7.20
CA ALA A 74 -3.31 -7.41 -8.39
C ALA A 74 -4.86 -7.35 -8.31
N LYS A 75 -5.50 -8.41 -7.81
CA LYS A 75 -6.95 -8.44 -7.58
C LYS A 75 -7.37 -7.39 -6.57
N LEU A 76 -6.67 -7.30 -5.44
CA LEU A 76 -6.97 -6.33 -4.41
C LEU A 76 -6.84 -4.89 -4.92
N LEU A 77 -5.81 -4.59 -5.71
CA LEU A 77 -5.65 -3.27 -6.35
C LEU A 77 -6.79 -2.96 -7.33
N SER A 78 -7.27 -3.94 -8.08
CA SER A 78 -8.38 -3.76 -9.03
C SER A 78 -9.73 -3.42 -8.38
N GLU A 79 -9.86 -3.71 -7.09
CA GLU A 79 -11.07 -3.42 -6.31
C GLU A 79 -11.17 -1.95 -5.84
N PHE A 80 -10.12 -1.16 -6.00
CA PHE A 80 -10.09 0.22 -5.49
C PHE A 80 -11.29 1.08 -5.95
N PRO A 81 -11.69 1.10 -7.24
CA PRO A 81 -12.87 1.87 -7.65
C PRO A 81 -14.16 1.42 -6.94
N ASN A 82 -14.38 0.11 -6.83
CA ASN A 82 -15.56 -0.44 -6.15
C ASN A 82 -15.58 -0.09 -4.65
N LYS A 83 -14.41 -0.08 -4.02
CA LYS A 83 -14.27 0.35 -2.62
C LYS A 83 -14.60 1.83 -2.45
N MET A 84 -14.22 2.68 -3.40
CA MET A 84 -14.58 4.10 -3.36
C MET A 84 -16.08 4.30 -3.51
N ASP A 85 -16.74 3.58 -4.40
CA ASP A 85 -18.21 3.60 -4.55
C ASP A 85 -18.91 3.11 -3.27
N GLU A 86 -18.41 2.06 -2.65
CA GLU A 86 -18.92 1.55 -1.37
C GLU A 86 -18.85 2.61 -0.27
N VAL A 87 -17.70 3.31 -0.17
CA VAL A 87 -17.49 4.36 0.84
C VAL A 87 -18.40 5.55 0.59
N LEU A 88 -18.55 5.99 -0.65
CA LEU A 88 -19.45 7.09 -1.02
C LEU A 88 -20.91 6.77 -0.65
N ASN A 89 -21.35 5.55 -0.88
CA ASN A 89 -22.71 5.13 -0.58
C ASN A 89 -22.97 4.97 0.93
N SER A 90 -21.95 4.51 1.70
CA SER A 90 -22.09 4.27 3.14
C SER A 90 -21.69 5.45 4.01
N LEU A 91 -20.96 6.45 3.46
CA LEU A 91 -20.34 7.55 4.19
C LEU A 91 -19.42 7.08 5.35
N GLU A 92 -18.76 5.93 5.17
CA GLU A 92 -17.88 5.32 6.17
C GLU A 92 -16.41 5.36 5.72
N PRO A 93 -15.66 6.45 5.98
CA PRO A 93 -14.26 6.57 5.55
C PRO A 93 -13.32 5.51 6.16
N ARG A 94 -13.68 4.91 7.29
CA ARG A 94 -12.94 3.79 7.90
C ARG A 94 -12.74 2.60 6.94
N LYS A 95 -13.66 2.39 6.01
CA LYS A 95 -13.56 1.31 5.02
C LYS A 95 -12.37 1.50 4.07
N ILE A 96 -12.00 2.76 3.77
CA ILE A 96 -10.78 3.07 3.01
C ILE A 96 -9.56 2.66 3.83
N ALA A 97 -9.50 3.05 5.11
CA ALA A 97 -8.37 2.74 5.98
C ALA A 97 -8.14 1.22 6.08
N THR A 98 -9.21 0.45 6.36
CA THR A 98 -9.14 -1.03 6.40
C THR A 98 -8.67 -1.62 5.07
N TYR A 99 -9.20 -1.13 3.94
CA TYR A 99 -8.77 -1.58 2.62
C TYR A 99 -7.28 -1.28 2.37
N LEU A 100 -6.77 -0.11 2.77
CA LEU A 100 -5.35 0.22 2.61
C LEU A 100 -4.46 -0.67 3.48
N GLU A 101 -4.89 -1.06 4.69
CA GLU A 101 -4.18 -2.05 5.52
C GLU A 101 -4.09 -3.41 4.82
N GLU A 102 -5.16 -3.87 4.19
CA GLU A 102 -5.16 -5.10 3.40
C GLU A 102 -4.19 -5.01 2.20
N VAL A 103 -4.17 -3.87 1.49
CA VAL A 103 -3.23 -3.61 0.38
C VAL A 103 -1.79 -3.63 0.88
N ALA A 104 -1.49 -2.96 2.00
CA ALA A 104 -0.15 -2.93 2.57
C ALA A 104 0.31 -4.34 3.00
N ALA A 105 -0.58 -5.11 3.65
CA ALA A 105 -0.28 -6.48 4.06
C ALA A 105 -0.01 -7.40 2.85
N ALA A 106 -0.83 -7.32 1.81
CA ALA A 106 -0.63 -8.08 0.57
C ALA A 106 0.69 -7.70 -0.12
N TYR A 107 1.02 -6.41 -0.15
CA TYR A 107 2.29 -5.93 -0.69
C TYR A 107 3.49 -6.45 0.11
N HIS A 108 3.46 -6.38 1.44
CA HIS A 108 4.57 -6.87 2.26
C HIS A 108 4.79 -8.37 2.08
N LYS A 109 3.70 -9.14 1.96
CA LYS A 109 3.78 -10.57 1.66
C LYS A 109 4.39 -10.84 0.29
N PHE A 110 3.92 -10.14 -0.75
CA PHE A 110 4.48 -10.22 -2.10
C PHE A 110 5.97 -9.88 -2.10
N TYR A 111 6.34 -8.75 -1.49
CA TYR A 111 7.73 -8.28 -1.45
C TYR A 111 8.66 -9.23 -0.67
N GLY A 112 8.16 -9.84 0.40
CA GLY A 112 8.95 -10.79 1.20
C GLY A 112 9.22 -12.12 0.48
N ASN A 113 8.33 -12.53 -0.42
CA ASN A 113 8.40 -13.82 -1.09
C ASN A 113 8.98 -13.76 -2.51
N HIS A 114 9.04 -12.58 -3.12
CA HIS A 114 9.39 -12.45 -4.54
C HIS A 114 10.47 -11.39 -4.79
N LYS A 115 11.45 -11.74 -5.60
CA LYS A 115 12.51 -10.83 -6.03
C LYS A 115 11.97 -9.91 -7.12
N VAL A 116 11.80 -8.61 -6.82
CA VAL A 116 11.32 -7.62 -7.80
C VAL A 116 12.44 -7.21 -8.76
N ILE A 117 13.64 -6.93 -8.26
CA ILE A 117 14.79 -6.55 -9.09
C ILE A 117 15.53 -7.82 -9.49
N ASP A 118 15.29 -8.29 -10.70
CA ASP A 118 15.90 -9.49 -11.25
C ASP A 118 16.53 -9.21 -12.63
N LYS A 119 17.86 -9.18 -12.65
CA LYS A 119 18.64 -8.90 -13.87
C LYS A 119 18.66 -10.07 -14.86
N GLU A 120 18.35 -11.27 -14.39
CA GLU A 120 18.32 -12.48 -15.21
C GLU A 120 16.97 -12.65 -15.91
N ASN A 121 15.90 -12.05 -15.36
CA ASN A 121 14.56 -12.09 -15.95
C ASN A 121 13.93 -10.68 -15.99
N LEU A 122 14.39 -9.87 -16.94
CA LEU A 122 13.99 -8.47 -17.05
C LEU A 122 12.50 -8.28 -17.32
N ALA A 123 11.86 -9.17 -18.09
CA ALA A 123 10.44 -9.07 -18.39
C ALA A 123 9.57 -9.27 -17.13
N LEU A 124 9.88 -10.29 -16.32
CA LEU A 124 9.21 -10.51 -15.03
C LEU A 124 9.51 -9.38 -14.05
N SER A 125 10.78 -8.93 -13.99
CA SER A 125 11.21 -7.83 -13.13
C SER A 125 10.45 -6.54 -13.45
N SER A 126 10.31 -6.16 -14.73
CA SER A 126 9.55 -5.00 -15.18
C SER A 126 8.05 -5.14 -14.88
N SER A 127 7.50 -6.33 -15.02
CA SER A 127 6.10 -6.63 -14.69
C SER A 127 5.84 -6.51 -13.18
N ARG A 128 6.75 -6.99 -12.33
CA ARG A 128 6.71 -6.81 -10.87
C ARG A 128 6.88 -5.36 -10.45
N LYS A 129 7.78 -4.61 -11.12
CA LYS A 129 7.90 -3.15 -10.93
C LYS A 129 6.54 -2.48 -11.16
N LYS A 130 5.84 -2.85 -12.24
CA LYS A 130 4.53 -2.28 -12.57
C LYS A 130 3.49 -2.56 -11.49
N LEU A 131 3.51 -3.74 -10.88
CA LEU A 131 2.64 -4.07 -9.75
C LEU A 131 2.97 -3.20 -8.52
N CYS A 132 4.26 -2.95 -8.23
CA CYS A 132 4.69 -2.05 -7.16
C CYS A 132 4.26 -0.60 -7.42
N GLU A 133 4.40 -0.10 -8.65
CA GLU A 133 3.94 1.25 -9.03
C GLU A 133 2.43 1.42 -8.81
N ALA A 134 1.63 0.44 -9.25
CA ALA A 134 0.19 0.44 -9.03
C ALA A 134 -0.15 0.44 -7.54
N THR A 135 0.55 -0.36 -6.74
CA THR A 135 0.38 -0.38 -5.27
C THR A 135 0.67 0.99 -4.66
N LYS A 136 1.76 1.64 -5.06
CA LYS A 136 2.12 2.99 -4.59
C LYS A 136 1.02 4.00 -4.89
N ILE A 137 0.47 3.97 -6.11
CA ILE A 137 -0.61 4.87 -6.53
C ILE A 137 -1.84 4.69 -5.64
N ILE A 138 -2.26 3.46 -5.40
CA ILE A 138 -3.43 3.15 -4.56
C ILE A 138 -3.21 3.61 -3.12
N LEU A 139 -2.07 3.29 -2.51
CA LEU A 139 -1.74 3.73 -1.16
C LEU A 139 -1.74 5.25 -1.05
N LYS A 140 -1.07 5.94 -1.99
CA LYS A 140 -0.99 7.40 -1.99
C LYS A 140 -2.36 8.05 -2.16
N ASN A 141 -3.18 7.56 -3.10
CA ASN A 141 -4.51 8.10 -3.34
C ASN A 141 -5.43 7.86 -2.12
N GLY A 142 -5.45 6.65 -1.57
CA GLY A 142 -6.26 6.32 -0.40
C GLY A 142 -5.86 7.13 0.84
N LEU A 143 -4.56 7.26 1.12
CA LEU A 143 -4.06 8.11 2.22
C LEU A 143 -4.44 9.59 2.00
N SER A 144 -4.33 10.09 0.76
CA SER A 144 -4.72 11.47 0.41
C SER A 144 -6.21 11.71 0.67
N ILE A 145 -7.10 10.78 0.32
CA ILE A 145 -8.54 10.87 0.60
C ILE A 145 -8.79 10.96 2.10
N LEU A 146 -8.03 10.22 2.91
CA LEU A 146 -8.11 10.28 4.37
C LEU A 146 -7.42 11.53 4.96
N GLY A 147 -6.77 12.35 4.14
CA GLY A 147 -6.00 13.50 4.57
C GLY A 147 -4.75 13.13 5.37
N ILE A 148 -4.18 11.95 5.12
CA ILE A 148 -2.97 11.42 5.74
C ILE A 148 -1.82 11.53 4.75
N SER A 149 -0.64 11.91 5.23
CA SER A 149 0.54 12.02 4.38
C SER A 149 1.05 10.65 3.91
N ALA A 150 1.65 10.63 2.73
CA ALA A 150 2.28 9.44 2.15
C ALA A 150 3.78 9.73 1.90
N PRO A 151 4.64 9.70 2.95
CA PRO A 151 6.05 10.02 2.81
C PRO A 151 6.75 8.99 1.91
N GLU A 152 7.71 9.45 1.13
CA GLU A 152 8.54 8.58 0.28
C GLU A 152 9.78 8.05 1.01
N ARG A 153 10.07 8.60 2.18
CA ARG A 153 11.20 8.21 3.06
C ARG A 153 10.74 8.25 4.52
N MET A 154 11.12 7.25 5.24
CA MET A 154 10.96 7.14 6.69
C MET A 154 12.25 6.61 7.29
#